data_60d107b72cacdaa0426fd7e4b528638f
#
_entry.id   60d107b72cacdaa0426fd7e4b528638f
#
_cell.length_a   1.000
_cell.length_b   1.000
_cell.length_c   1.000
_cell.angle_alpha   90.00
_cell.angle_beta   90.00
_cell.angle_gamma   90.00
#
_symmetry.space_group_name_H-M   'P 1'
#
loop_
_entity.id
_entity.type
_entity.pdbx_description
1 polymer ?
#
loop_
_entity_poly.entity_id
_entity_poly.type
_entity_poly.pdbx_seq_one_letter_code
_entity_poly.pdbx_strand_id
1 'polypeptide(L)'
;MRSRIAAFAAFTIFVASAALAAPVTYDIDTKHAHVGFEADHFGGLSKWRGIVSGVNGKIVLDTEAKAGTVELTIDPATVNTGRTDLDDHLKKDPEFFDVAKFPTATYKGTLANFKDGAPTEVQGNLTMHGVTRPVTLKILSFKCRAHPMMQDKNVCGADAQASINREDFGMTWGKKFGFDMGVDLAIQVEATTPKK
;
A
#
# COMPACT_ATOMS: atom_id res chain seq x y z
N MET A 1 -48.25 32.22 -59.08
CA MET A 1 -48.10 31.44 -57.79
C MET A 1 -46.66 30.96 -57.71
N ARG A 2 -45.83 31.53 -56.83
CA ARG A 2 -44.44 31.12 -56.62
C ARG A 2 -44.37 30.34 -55.31
N SER A 3 -44.16 29.02 -55.41
CA SER A 3 -43.97 28.14 -54.27
C SER A 3 -42.57 28.32 -53.66
N ARG A 4 -42.48 28.65 -52.39
CA ARG A 4 -41.20 28.72 -51.64
C ARG A 4 -41.04 27.40 -50.91
N ILE A 5 -40.07 26.59 -51.30
CA ILE A 5 -39.64 25.37 -50.58
C ILE A 5 -38.67 25.82 -49.49
N ALA A 6 -39.06 25.64 -48.25
CA ALA A 6 -38.18 25.82 -47.09
C ALA A 6 -37.39 24.54 -46.85
N ALA A 7 -36.09 24.58 -46.99
CA ALA A 7 -35.19 23.47 -46.62
C ALA A 7 -34.90 23.52 -45.13
N PHE A 8 -35.34 22.47 -44.38
CA PHE A 8 -34.99 22.26 -43.00
C PHE A 8 -33.64 21.54 -42.96
N ALA A 9 -32.60 22.20 -42.50
CA ALA A 9 -31.30 21.59 -42.19
C ALA A 9 -31.39 20.91 -40.81
N ALA A 10 -31.38 19.57 -40.78
CA ALA A 10 -31.28 18.82 -39.56
C ALA A 10 -29.83 18.86 -39.04
N PHE A 11 -29.62 19.53 -37.92
CA PHE A 11 -28.32 19.59 -37.24
C PHE A 11 -28.18 18.38 -36.34
N THR A 12 -27.45 17.36 -36.77
CA THR A 12 -27.12 16.18 -35.95
C THR A 12 -26.02 16.54 -34.97
N ILE A 13 -26.36 16.62 -33.66
CA ILE A 13 -25.41 16.80 -32.58
C ILE A 13 -24.72 15.45 -32.33
N PHE A 14 -23.47 15.32 -32.72
CA PHE A 14 -22.61 14.23 -32.36
C PHE A 14 -22.18 14.41 -30.88
N VAL A 15 -22.78 13.66 -29.95
CA VAL A 15 -22.30 13.56 -28.57
C VAL A 15 -21.12 12.59 -28.59
N ALA A 16 -19.91 13.11 -28.57
CA ALA A 16 -18.72 12.30 -28.37
C ALA A 16 -18.74 11.78 -26.90
N SER A 17 -19.01 10.50 -26.72
CA SER A 17 -18.79 9.82 -25.43
C SER A 17 -17.29 9.81 -25.18
N ALA A 18 -16.82 10.54 -24.17
CA ALA A 18 -15.47 10.39 -23.66
C ALA A 18 -15.34 8.96 -23.11
N ALA A 19 -14.52 8.15 -23.74
CA ALA A 19 -14.16 6.83 -23.19
C ALA A 19 -13.30 7.09 -21.95
N LEU A 20 -13.88 6.88 -20.77
CA LEU A 20 -13.10 6.88 -19.52
C LEU A 20 -12.09 5.75 -19.61
N ALA A 21 -10.83 6.01 -19.30
CA ALA A 21 -9.83 4.97 -19.20
C ALA A 21 -10.23 3.99 -18.09
N ALA A 22 -10.16 2.69 -18.39
CA ALA A 22 -10.51 1.68 -17.38
C ALA A 22 -9.45 1.63 -16.26
N PRO A 23 -9.84 1.33 -15.01
CA PRO A 23 -8.91 1.10 -13.93
C PRO A 23 -7.84 0.06 -14.29
N VAL A 24 -6.59 0.33 -13.95
CA VAL A 24 -5.46 -0.56 -14.23
C VAL A 24 -5.09 -1.31 -12.96
N THR A 25 -4.99 -2.64 -13.08
CA THR A 25 -4.50 -3.50 -11.99
C THR A 25 -2.99 -3.67 -12.08
N TYR A 26 -2.32 -3.56 -10.95
CA TYR A 26 -0.89 -3.80 -10.77
C TYR A 26 -0.71 -4.88 -9.71
N ASP A 27 0.04 -5.94 -10.04
CA ASP A 27 0.47 -6.96 -9.09
C ASP A 27 1.74 -6.50 -8.39
N ILE A 28 1.84 -6.69 -7.08
CA ILE A 28 3.03 -6.36 -6.31
C ILE A 28 4.23 -7.14 -6.80
N ASP A 29 5.33 -6.45 -7.07
CA ASP A 29 6.64 -7.09 -7.27
C ASP A 29 7.24 -7.45 -5.92
N THR A 30 7.11 -8.71 -5.55
CA THR A 30 7.53 -9.23 -4.24
C THR A 30 9.03 -9.11 -3.96
N LYS A 31 9.84 -8.85 -5.00
CA LYS A 31 11.28 -8.63 -4.86
C LYS A 31 11.63 -7.18 -4.54
N HIS A 32 10.71 -6.26 -4.85
CA HIS A 32 10.89 -4.83 -4.70
C HIS A 32 9.84 -4.20 -3.80
N ALA A 33 9.25 -5.01 -2.88
CA ALA A 33 8.29 -4.54 -1.89
C ALA A 33 8.69 -5.02 -0.50
N HIS A 34 8.76 -4.07 0.44
CA HIS A 34 9.01 -4.37 1.85
C HIS A 34 8.45 -3.30 2.77
N VAL A 35 8.23 -3.68 4.01
CA VAL A 35 7.86 -2.80 5.11
C VAL A 35 9.05 -2.69 6.06
N GLY A 36 9.76 -1.55 6.03
CA GLY A 36 10.75 -1.20 7.03
C GLY A 36 10.07 -0.72 8.31
N PHE A 37 10.69 -0.98 9.45
CA PHE A 37 10.20 -0.50 10.73
C PHE A 37 11.32 0.02 11.63
N GLU A 38 10.96 0.97 12.48
CA GLU A 38 11.79 1.48 13.57
C GLU A 38 10.98 1.46 14.87
N ALA A 39 11.52 0.82 15.90
CA ALA A 39 10.88 0.67 17.21
C ALA A 39 11.82 1.07 18.34
N ASP A 40 11.25 1.50 19.46
CA ASP A 40 11.99 1.88 20.64
C ASP A 40 12.69 0.68 21.31
N HIS A 41 13.83 0.98 21.93
CA HIS A 41 14.55 0.07 22.82
C HIS A 41 14.91 0.79 24.11
N PHE A 42 14.40 0.28 25.23
CA PHE A 42 14.61 0.79 26.59
C PHE A 42 14.28 2.28 26.78
N GLY A 43 13.05 2.70 26.34
CA GLY A 43 12.56 4.03 26.64
C GLY A 43 13.40 5.15 26.01
N GLY A 44 13.79 4.98 24.75
CA GLY A 44 14.54 5.97 23.97
C GLY A 44 16.06 5.82 24.02
N LEU A 45 16.59 4.73 24.63
CA LEU A 45 18.04 4.52 24.68
C LEU A 45 18.62 4.28 23.27
N SER A 46 17.90 3.55 22.43
CA SER A 46 18.26 3.31 21.03
C SER A 46 17.00 2.92 20.23
N LYS A 47 17.19 2.72 18.93
CA LYS A 47 16.13 2.26 18.02
C LYS A 47 16.51 0.93 17.38
N TRP A 48 15.62 -0.02 17.42
CA TRP A 48 15.70 -1.23 16.61
C TRP A 48 15.08 -0.98 15.24
N ARG A 49 15.76 -1.49 14.22
CA ARG A 49 15.30 -1.41 12.83
C ARG A 49 15.29 -2.79 12.20
N GLY A 50 14.35 -2.98 11.30
CA GLY A 50 14.26 -4.19 10.51
C GLY A 50 13.33 -4.01 9.33
N ILE A 51 13.19 -5.06 8.54
CA ILE A 51 12.27 -5.11 7.41
C ILE A 51 11.41 -6.38 7.48
N VAL A 52 10.21 -6.30 6.92
CA VAL A 52 9.37 -7.46 6.56
C VAL A 52 9.25 -7.46 5.04
N SER A 53 9.79 -8.46 4.36
CA SER A 53 9.92 -8.53 2.90
C SER A 53 8.84 -9.39 2.21
N GLY A 54 8.07 -10.16 2.96
CA GLY A 54 7.00 -11.02 2.43
C GLY A 54 5.73 -10.24 2.08
N VAL A 55 5.83 -9.25 1.21
CA VAL A 55 4.68 -8.42 0.78
C VAL A 55 4.16 -8.91 -0.56
N ASN A 56 2.85 -9.18 -0.65
CA ASN A 56 2.17 -9.60 -1.86
C ASN A 56 0.80 -8.90 -1.97
N GLY A 57 0.21 -8.86 -3.16
CA GLY A 57 -1.12 -8.29 -3.35
C GLY A 57 -1.28 -7.53 -4.64
N LYS A 58 -2.28 -6.62 -4.64
CA LYS A 58 -2.67 -5.85 -5.82
C LYS A 58 -2.99 -4.41 -5.48
N ILE A 59 -2.73 -3.55 -6.46
CA ILE A 59 -3.17 -2.16 -6.47
C ILE A 59 -4.01 -1.97 -7.73
N VAL A 60 -5.21 -1.43 -7.58
CA VAL A 60 -6.04 -0.97 -8.71
C VAL A 60 -5.99 0.55 -8.73
N LEU A 61 -5.63 1.14 -9.86
CA LEU A 61 -5.48 2.58 -10.02
C LEU A 61 -6.29 3.07 -11.21
N ASP A 62 -7.14 4.03 -10.96
CA ASP A 62 -7.82 4.85 -11.97
C ASP A 62 -7.34 6.30 -11.83
N THR A 63 -6.46 6.72 -12.73
CA THR A 63 -5.87 8.06 -12.70
C THR A 63 -6.86 9.14 -13.14
N GLU A 64 -7.81 8.80 -14.01
CA GLU A 64 -8.81 9.75 -14.48
C GLU A 64 -9.91 9.98 -13.45
N ALA A 65 -10.43 8.90 -12.87
CA ALA A 65 -11.40 8.99 -11.78
C ALA A 65 -10.76 9.44 -10.44
N LYS A 66 -9.42 9.50 -10.35
CA LYS A 66 -8.67 9.79 -9.12
C LYS A 66 -9.10 8.86 -7.99
N ALA A 67 -9.13 7.58 -8.28
CA ALA A 67 -9.58 6.52 -7.38
C ALA A 67 -8.67 5.30 -7.47
N GLY A 68 -8.74 4.45 -6.47
CA GLY A 68 -8.04 3.17 -6.51
C GLY A 68 -8.12 2.42 -5.18
N THR A 69 -7.70 1.17 -5.21
CA THR A 69 -7.69 0.29 -4.03
C THR A 69 -6.34 -0.37 -3.87
N VAL A 70 -6.00 -0.69 -2.63
CA VAL A 70 -4.80 -1.41 -2.23
C VAL A 70 -5.24 -2.61 -1.40
N GLU A 71 -4.82 -3.82 -1.80
CA GLU A 71 -5.02 -5.04 -1.03
C GLU A 71 -3.69 -5.78 -0.92
N LEU A 72 -3.15 -5.83 0.30
CA LEU A 72 -1.86 -6.44 0.59
C LEU A 72 -1.99 -7.56 1.61
N THR A 73 -1.17 -8.58 1.42
CA THR A 73 -0.89 -9.64 2.37
C THR A 73 0.59 -9.56 2.75
N ILE A 74 0.88 -9.58 4.03
CA ILE A 74 2.23 -9.46 4.58
C ILE A 74 2.52 -10.72 5.41
N ASP A 75 3.65 -11.35 5.16
CA ASP A 75 4.14 -12.49 5.93
C ASP A 75 5.12 -12.01 7.01
N PRO A 76 4.71 -11.94 8.29
CA PRO A 76 5.57 -11.49 9.37
C PRO A 76 6.72 -12.46 9.68
N ALA A 77 6.66 -13.72 9.20
CA ALA A 77 7.78 -14.66 9.33
C ALA A 77 9.02 -14.24 8.54
N THR A 78 8.87 -13.29 7.61
CA THR A 78 9.99 -12.73 6.83
C THR A 78 10.68 -11.54 7.50
N VAL A 79 10.39 -11.28 8.77
CA VAL A 79 11.06 -10.24 9.55
C VAL A 79 12.57 -10.50 9.61
N ASN A 80 13.34 -9.44 9.36
CA ASN A 80 14.79 -9.45 9.37
C ASN A 80 15.31 -8.15 9.98
N THR A 81 15.99 -8.26 11.12
CA THR A 81 16.65 -7.14 11.83
C THR A 81 18.17 -7.17 11.65
N GLY A 82 18.69 -8.14 10.89
CA GLY A 82 20.12 -8.43 10.80
C GLY A 82 20.65 -9.26 11.98
N ARG A 83 19.76 -9.69 12.90
CA ARG A 83 20.10 -10.53 14.06
C ARG A 83 19.12 -11.70 14.16
N THR A 84 19.62 -12.89 13.96
CA THR A 84 18.79 -14.13 13.96
C THR A 84 18.08 -14.36 15.31
N ASP A 85 18.76 -14.09 16.43
CA ASP A 85 18.18 -14.24 17.77
C ASP A 85 17.00 -13.29 18.00
N LEU A 86 17.09 -12.06 17.52
CA LEU A 86 16.00 -11.09 17.61
C LEU A 86 14.88 -11.43 16.61
N ASP A 87 15.22 -11.83 15.39
CA ASP A 87 14.23 -12.26 14.40
C ASP A 87 13.40 -13.45 14.92
N ASP A 88 14.06 -14.42 15.55
CA ASP A 88 13.40 -15.57 16.17
C ASP A 88 12.51 -15.16 17.35
N HIS A 89 12.97 -14.21 18.17
CA HIS A 89 12.16 -13.68 19.26
C HIS A 89 10.91 -12.95 18.73
N LEU A 90 11.06 -12.06 17.76
CA LEU A 90 9.93 -11.36 17.14
C LEU A 90 8.90 -12.33 16.52
N LYS A 91 9.36 -13.42 15.91
CA LYS A 91 8.49 -14.43 15.28
C LYS A 91 7.72 -15.27 16.27
N LYS A 92 8.36 -15.66 17.38
CA LYS A 92 7.87 -16.74 18.27
C LYS A 92 7.16 -16.25 19.51
N ASP A 93 7.48 -15.06 20.00
CA ASP A 93 6.92 -14.55 21.25
C ASP A 93 5.45 -14.12 21.05
N PRO A 94 4.53 -14.58 21.95
CA PRO A 94 3.11 -14.21 21.90
C PRO A 94 2.81 -12.71 22.07
N GLU A 95 3.75 -11.96 22.66
CA GLU A 95 3.63 -10.50 22.81
C GLU A 95 4.27 -9.73 21.63
N PHE A 96 4.75 -10.44 20.58
CA PHE A 96 5.19 -9.91 19.29
C PHE A 96 4.34 -10.46 18.16
N PHE A 97 4.93 -10.98 17.07
CA PHE A 97 4.15 -11.43 15.90
C PHE A 97 3.41 -12.75 16.13
N ASP A 98 3.93 -13.66 16.97
CA ASP A 98 3.34 -15.00 17.18
C ASP A 98 2.93 -15.66 15.86
N VAL A 99 3.89 -15.82 14.96
CA VAL A 99 3.61 -16.22 13.57
C VAL A 99 2.97 -17.61 13.46
N ALA A 100 3.13 -18.45 14.46
CA ALA A 100 2.47 -19.76 14.52
C ALA A 100 0.94 -19.61 14.64
N LYS A 101 0.46 -18.59 15.33
CA LYS A 101 -0.95 -18.29 15.53
C LYS A 101 -1.46 -17.26 14.50
N PHE A 102 -0.63 -16.30 14.13
CA PHE A 102 -0.96 -15.20 13.23
C PHE A 102 0.03 -15.15 12.04
N PRO A 103 -0.04 -16.13 11.11
CA PRO A 103 0.93 -16.25 10.03
C PRO A 103 0.87 -15.13 9.00
N THR A 104 -0.16 -14.27 9.07
CA THR A 104 -0.44 -13.28 8.03
C THR A 104 -0.95 -11.99 8.65
N ALA A 105 -0.40 -10.86 8.21
CA ALA A 105 -1.02 -9.56 8.35
C ALA A 105 -1.61 -9.12 7.00
N THR A 106 -2.64 -8.26 7.01
CA THR A 106 -3.27 -7.74 5.80
C THR A 106 -3.49 -6.24 5.89
N TYR A 107 -3.36 -5.55 4.76
CA TYR A 107 -3.74 -4.16 4.64
C TYR A 107 -4.71 -3.97 3.48
N LYS A 108 -5.86 -3.34 3.74
CA LYS A 108 -6.85 -2.99 2.72
C LYS A 108 -7.21 -1.52 2.83
N GLY A 109 -7.09 -0.81 1.72
CA GLY A 109 -7.34 0.62 1.70
C GLY A 109 -7.73 1.17 0.34
N THR A 110 -8.04 2.46 0.33
CA THR A 110 -8.36 3.25 -0.86
C THR A 110 -7.30 4.33 -1.05
N LEU A 111 -6.89 4.55 -2.29
CA LEU A 111 -6.04 5.67 -2.67
C LEU A 111 -6.82 6.97 -2.52
N ALA A 112 -6.24 7.97 -1.89
CA ALA A 112 -6.92 9.21 -1.51
C ALA A 112 -6.04 10.45 -1.72
N ASN A 113 -6.66 11.62 -1.62
CA ASN A 113 -6.01 12.93 -1.64
C ASN A 113 -5.10 13.12 -2.86
N PHE A 114 -5.66 12.88 -4.07
CA PHE A 114 -4.91 13.01 -5.32
C PHE A 114 -4.46 14.46 -5.57
N LYS A 115 -3.16 14.62 -5.84
CA LYS A 115 -2.53 15.87 -6.24
C LYS A 115 -1.72 15.65 -7.51
N ASP A 116 -1.92 16.51 -8.51
CA ASP A 116 -1.24 16.43 -9.82
C ASP A 116 -1.34 15.04 -10.48
N GLY A 117 -2.49 14.36 -10.29
CA GLY A 117 -2.77 13.02 -10.83
C GLY A 117 -2.20 11.86 -10.03
N ALA A 118 -1.47 12.10 -8.93
CA ALA A 118 -0.90 11.09 -8.05
C ALA A 118 -1.62 11.03 -6.70
N PRO A 119 -1.87 9.84 -6.12
CA PRO A 119 -2.37 9.72 -4.76
C PRO A 119 -1.32 10.17 -3.76
N THR A 120 -1.74 10.83 -2.68
CA THR A 120 -0.84 11.25 -1.59
C THR A 120 -1.06 10.48 -0.30
N GLU A 121 -2.13 9.67 -0.25
CA GLU A 121 -2.46 8.83 0.90
C GLU A 121 -3.09 7.52 0.47
N VAL A 122 -2.98 6.51 1.34
CA VAL A 122 -3.85 5.34 1.35
C VAL A 122 -4.58 5.31 2.69
N GLN A 123 -5.90 5.43 2.65
CA GLN A 123 -6.74 5.32 3.85
C GLN A 123 -7.26 3.89 3.95
N GLY A 124 -6.87 3.17 4.99
CA GLY A 124 -7.15 1.75 5.08
C GLY A 124 -7.13 1.18 6.48
N ASN A 125 -7.25 -0.14 6.53
CA ASN A 125 -7.23 -0.91 7.75
C ASN A 125 -6.09 -1.94 7.70
N LEU A 126 -5.28 -1.95 8.75
CA LEU A 126 -4.27 -2.97 9.01
C LEU A 126 -4.89 -4.03 9.93
N THR A 127 -4.82 -5.29 9.53
CA THR A 127 -5.09 -6.43 10.40
C THR A 127 -3.76 -7.11 10.69
N MET A 128 -3.38 -7.14 11.95
CA MET A 128 -2.13 -7.74 12.42
C MET A 128 -2.36 -8.36 13.80
N HIS A 129 -1.74 -9.49 14.09
CA HIS A 129 -1.90 -10.20 15.38
C HIS A 129 -3.38 -10.45 15.74
N GLY A 130 -4.24 -10.71 14.74
CA GLY A 130 -5.67 -10.93 14.89
C GLY A 130 -6.52 -9.69 15.15
N VAL A 131 -5.94 -8.49 15.21
CA VAL A 131 -6.63 -7.23 15.49
C VAL A 131 -6.61 -6.33 14.27
N THR A 132 -7.73 -5.67 13.99
CA THR A 132 -7.86 -4.71 12.89
C THR A 132 -7.94 -3.27 13.44
N ARG A 133 -7.13 -2.37 12.86
CA ARG A 133 -7.14 -0.93 13.19
C ARG A 133 -7.06 -0.08 11.91
N PRO A 134 -7.67 1.10 11.91
CA PRO A 134 -7.46 2.05 10.82
C PRO A 134 -6.02 2.56 10.84
N VAL A 135 -5.37 2.53 9.67
CA VAL A 135 -4.01 3.05 9.47
C VAL A 135 -3.99 3.80 8.15
N THR A 136 -3.64 5.07 8.18
CA THR A 136 -3.43 5.87 6.97
C THR A 136 -1.95 5.85 6.62
N LEU A 137 -1.63 5.48 5.38
CA LEU A 137 -0.28 5.58 4.84
C LEU A 137 -0.14 6.93 4.13
N LYS A 138 0.87 7.70 4.47
CA LYS A 138 1.26 8.92 3.76
C LYS A 138 2.22 8.54 2.63
N ILE A 139 1.84 8.79 1.38
CA ILE A 139 2.69 8.56 0.21
C ILE A 139 3.67 9.73 0.08
N LEU A 140 4.96 9.43 0.11
CA LEU A 140 6.06 10.41 0.01
C LEU A 140 6.49 10.62 -1.43
N SER A 141 6.49 9.54 -2.21
CA SER A 141 6.78 9.54 -3.64
C SER A 141 5.85 8.55 -4.36
N PHE A 142 5.46 8.90 -5.59
CA PHE A 142 4.67 8.02 -6.45
C PHE A 142 5.04 8.28 -7.90
N LYS A 143 5.32 7.21 -8.66
CA LYS A 143 5.63 7.33 -10.09
C LYS A 143 5.24 6.07 -10.85
N CYS A 144 4.60 6.26 -12.00
CA CYS A 144 4.33 5.19 -12.96
C CYS A 144 5.03 5.48 -14.29
N ARG A 145 5.49 4.41 -14.97
CA ARG A 145 6.09 4.49 -16.32
C ARG A 145 6.01 3.14 -17.04
N ALA A 146 6.35 3.12 -18.32
CA ALA A 146 6.66 1.88 -19.01
C ALA A 146 7.85 1.17 -18.31
N HIS A 147 7.73 -0.15 -18.16
CA HIS A 147 8.77 -0.92 -17.48
C HIS A 147 10.07 -0.93 -18.31
N PRO A 148 11.24 -0.56 -17.73
CA PRO A 148 12.47 -0.36 -18.50
C PRO A 148 13.02 -1.63 -19.18
N MET A 149 12.73 -2.81 -18.63
CA MET A 149 13.21 -4.10 -19.12
C MET A 149 12.13 -5.02 -19.67
N MET A 150 10.84 -4.74 -19.41
CA MET A 150 9.69 -5.53 -19.88
C MET A 150 8.78 -4.61 -20.70
N GLN A 151 8.95 -4.60 -22.03
CA GLN A 151 8.34 -3.62 -22.93
C GLN A 151 6.80 -3.64 -22.98
N ASP A 152 6.17 -4.76 -22.60
CA ASP A 152 4.72 -4.97 -22.57
C ASP A 152 4.07 -4.64 -21.21
N LYS A 153 4.87 -4.15 -20.25
CA LYS A 153 4.41 -3.84 -18.91
C LYS A 153 4.58 -2.37 -18.53
N ASN A 154 3.68 -1.91 -17.68
CA ASN A 154 3.89 -0.69 -16.88
C ASN A 154 4.32 -1.07 -15.46
N VAL A 155 5.09 -0.20 -14.83
CA VAL A 155 5.50 -0.31 -13.44
C VAL A 155 5.14 0.99 -12.70
N CYS A 156 4.58 0.85 -11.52
CA CYS A 156 4.41 1.94 -10.56
C CYS A 156 5.25 1.65 -9.32
N GLY A 157 5.89 2.68 -8.79
CA GLY A 157 6.62 2.63 -7.53
C GLY A 157 6.14 3.73 -6.59
N ALA A 158 6.18 3.43 -5.30
CA ALA A 158 5.86 4.37 -4.23
C ALA A 158 6.72 4.13 -3.00
N ASP A 159 7.05 5.24 -2.33
CA ASP A 159 7.51 5.23 -0.94
C ASP A 159 6.39 5.81 -0.07
N ALA A 160 6.12 5.16 1.05
CA ALA A 160 5.12 5.62 1.99
C ALA A 160 5.58 5.45 3.44
N GLN A 161 4.94 6.16 4.35
CA GLN A 161 5.21 6.08 5.78
C GLN A 161 3.91 6.05 6.59
N ALA A 162 3.99 5.47 7.78
CA ALA A 162 2.97 5.54 8.81
C ALA A 162 3.61 5.37 10.18
N SER A 163 2.90 5.76 11.23
CA SER A 163 3.24 5.40 12.61
C SER A 163 2.07 4.64 13.21
N ILE A 164 2.35 3.56 13.90
CA ILE A 164 1.35 2.74 14.60
C ILE A 164 1.76 2.58 16.07
N ASN A 165 0.79 2.31 16.93
CA ASN A 165 1.04 1.80 18.27
C ASN A 165 0.85 0.28 18.25
N ARG A 166 1.92 -0.50 18.47
CA ARG A 166 1.86 -1.96 18.42
C ARG A 166 1.01 -2.56 19.54
N GLU A 167 0.81 -1.83 20.65
CA GLU A 167 -0.10 -2.22 21.71
C GLU A 167 -1.56 -2.32 21.23
N ASP A 168 -1.96 -1.45 20.29
CA ASP A 168 -3.32 -1.48 19.70
C ASP A 168 -3.62 -2.80 18.96
N PHE A 169 -2.58 -3.56 18.64
CA PHE A 169 -2.65 -4.90 18.04
C PHE A 169 -2.36 -6.03 19.04
N GLY A 170 -2.26 -5.71 20.34
CA GLY A 170 -1.98 -6.69 21.39
C GLY A 170 -0.51 -7.09 21.51
N MET A 171 0.41 -6.39 20.84
CA MET A 171 1.84 -6.65 20.91
C MET A 171 2.48 -5.78 22.01
N THR A 172 2.60 -6.34 23.22
CA THR A 172 2.89 -5.60 24.46
C THR A 172 4.28 -5.85 25.04
N TRP A 173 5.09 -6.67 24.39
CA TRP A 173 6.43 -7.00 24.89
C TRP A 173 7.27 -5.74 25.18
N GLY A 174 7.89 -5.71 26.35
CA GLY A 174 8.72 -4.58 26.76
C GLY A 174 7.97 -3.42 27.44
N LYS A 175 6.63 -3.35 27.35
CA LYS A 175 5.83 -2.27 27.97
C LYS A 175 6.15 -2.11 29.47
N LYS A 176 6.21 -3.22 30.20
CA LYS A 176 6.55 -3.23 31.63
C LYS A 176 7.99 -2.77 31.96
N PHE A 177 8.85 -2.71 30.96
CA PHE A 177 10.22 -2.22 31.06
C PHE A 177 10.37 -0.77 30.55
N GLY A 178 9.26 -0.08 30.27
CA GLY A 178 9.25 1.32 29.86
C GLY A 178 9.55 1.54 28.37
N PHE A 179 9.40 0.51 27.52
CA PHE A 179 9.52 0.69 26.07
C PHE A 179 8.34 1.51 25.53
N ASP A 180 8.61 2.44 24.64
CA ASP A 180 7.57 3.06 23.81
C ASP A 180 6.97 2.00 22.88
N MET A 181 5.65 1.99 22.78
CA MET A 181 4.92 1.07 21.93
C MET A 181 4.73 1.58 20.50
N GLY A 182 5.17 2.80 20.23
CA GLY A 182 5.19 3.39 18.90
C GLY A 182 6.15 2.67 17.95
N VAL A 183 5.73 2.48 16.71
CA VAL A 183 6.53 1.92 15.63
C VAL A 183 6.35 2.79 14.40
N ASP A 184 7.46 3.33 13.87
CA ASP A 184 7.47 4.04 12.61
C ASP A 184 7.69 3.05 11.46
N LEU A 185 6.89 3.19 10.42
CA LEU A 185 6.92 2.35 9.22
C LEU A 185 7.45 3.15 8.03
N ALA A 186 8.40 2.57 7.30
CA ALA A 186 8.92 3.05 6.04
C ALA A 186 8.66 1.99 4.97
N ILE A 187 7.75 2.26 4.05
CA ILE A 187 7.23 1.29 3.10
C ILE A 187 7.76 1.63 1.72
N GLN A 188 8.40 0.67 1.09
CA GLN A 188 8.75 0.70 -0.33
C GLN A 188 7.92 -0.33 -1.07
N VAL A 189 7.35 0.06 -2.21
CA VAL A 189 6.59 -0.86 -3.05
C VAL A 189 6.80 -0.55 -4.53
N GLU A 190 7.04 -1.60 -5.32
CA GLU A 190 6.87 -1.58 -6.77
C GLU A 190 5.78 -2.57 -7.17
N ALA A 191 5.04 -2.24 -8.22
CA ALA A 191 3.98 -3.08 -8.74
C ALA A 191 3.92 -2.97 -10.27
N THR A 192 3.66 -4.09 -10.95
CA THR A 192 3.65 -4.17 -12.40
C THR A 192 2.29 -4.64 -12.93
N THR A 193 1.93 -4.18 -14.13
CA THR A 193 0.76 -4.75 -14.80
C THR A 193 0.96 -6.24 -15.06
N PRO A 194 -0.10 -7.07 -15.00
CA PRO A 194 -0.03 -8.49 -15.37
C PRO A 194 0.56 -8.69 -16.78
N LYS A 195 1.06 -9.88 -17.07
CA LYS A 195 1.35 -10.25 -18.46
C LYS A 195 0.05 -10.27 -19.26
N LYS A 196 0.08 -9.66 -20.43
CA LYS A 196 -1.00 -9.79 -21.42
C LYS A 196 -1.08 -11.20 -21.96
#